data_8736b29799a203e6833f6d91c5cb2842
#
_entry.id   8736b29799a203e6833f6d91c5cb2842
#
_cell.length_a   1.000
_cell.length_b   1.000
_cell.length_c   1.000
_cell.angle_alpha   90.00
_cell.angle_beta   90.00
_cell.angle_gamma   90.00
#
_symmetry.space_group_name_H-M   'P 1'
#
loop_
_entity.id
_entity.type
_entity.pdbx_description
1 polymer ?
#
loop_
_entity_poly.entity_id
_entity_poly.type
_entity_poly.pdbx_seq_one_letter_code
_entity_poly.pdbx_strand_id
1 'polypeptide(L)'
;MFSLEEKRTPLLLAYDLQLFANDEGGEKTEEPTAKKIEDSRKEGQVAKSKELTSAAMLLAFFLCLRIFMSFIGERLVNVFPYFWRDIANETGDGFTHVRAWQIVLDTVQYIAITIAPFVIFAFVIAFLSQRIQITWKVTSKPMEPKLNKLSPISGFKRMFSKQSLFELVLSIFKIVVFSAVAYSVVKDNVGIFVTAYDLTIQDCLGILFDMVMELGIKISVTYLALALGDWVFQKWKHKKDLRMTKQEVKDEYKNQEGD
;
A
#
# COMPACT_ATOMS: atom_id res chain seq x y z
N MET A 1 -77.59 46.56 2.84
CA MET A 1 -76.34 47.22 3.07
C MET A 1 -75.31 46.18 3.45
N PHE A 2 -74.72 45.52 2.43
CA PHE A 2 -73.81 44.42 2.60
C PHE A 2 -72.46 44.94 2.13
N SER A 3 -71.49 45.07 3.06
CA SER A 3 -70.13 45.35 2.77
C SER A 3 -69.31 44.08 2.44
N LEU A 4 -68.88 43.93 1.21
CA LEU A 4 -67.99 42.87 0.81
C LEU A 4 -66.57 43.30 1.20
N GLU A 5 -66.01 42.69 2.27
CA GLU A 5 -64.61 42.71 2.56
C GLU A 5 -63.87 41.78 1.59
N GLU A 6 -63.14 42.41 0.67
CA GLU A 6 -62.24 41.75 -0.26
C GLU A 6 -60.97 41.33 0.50
N LYS A 7 -60.90 40.04 0.90
CA LYS A 7 -59.70 39.44 1.45
C LYS A 7 -58.65 39.31 0.36
N ARG A 8 -57.74 40.31 0.29
CA ARG A 8 -56.50 40.16 -0.46
C ARG A 8 -55.62 39.16 0.24
N THR A 9 -55.52 37.94 -0.30
CA THR A 9 -54.48 36.99 0.06
C THR A 9 -53.15 37.50 -0.47
N PRO A 10 -52.10 37.76 0.38
CA PRO A 10 -50.80 38.08 -0.15
C PRO A 10 -50.25 36.82 -0.85
N LEU A 11 -49.97 36.92 -2.13
CA LEU A 11 -49.14 35.96 -2.85
C LEU A 11 -47.73 35.99 -2.22
N LEU A 12 -47.56 35.23 -1.15
CA LEU A 12 -46.26 34.92 -0.63
C LEU A 12 -45.61 33.92 -1.60
N LEU A 13 -44.96 34.43 -2.63
CA LEU A 13 -43.90 33.72 -3.30
C LEU A 13 -42.82 33.52 -2.24
N ALA A 14 -42.90 32.37 -1.56
CA ALA A 14 -41.78 31.90 -0.75
C ALA A 14 -40.62 31.56 -1.69
N TYR A 15 -39.85 32.60 -2.07
CA TYR A 15 -38.56 32.38 -2.66
C TYR A 15 -37.69 31.79 -1.57
N ASP A 16 -37.41 30.51 -1.69
CA ASP A 16 -36.44 29.81 -0.82
C ASP A 16 -35.06 30.28 -1.21
N LEU A 17 -34.65 31.44 -0.62
CA LEU A 17 -33.33 32.04 -0.81
C LEU A 17 -32.17 31.10 -0.36
N GLN A 18 -32.48 30.03 0.34
CA GLN A 18 -31.49 29.02 0.72
C GLN A 18 -31.00 28.18 -0.46
N LEU A 19 -31.74 28.07 -1.56
CA LEU A 19 -31.28 27.37 -2.76
C LEU A 19 -30.07 28.05 -3.45
N PHE A 20 -29.87 29.33 -3.22
CA PHE A 20 -28.74 30.10 -3.77
C PHE A 20 -27.62 30.35 -2.78
N ALA A 21 -27.84 30.10 -1.48
CA ALA A 21 -26.81 30.28 -0.44
C ALA A 21 -25.72 29.18 -0.44
N ASN A 22 -25.96 28.05 -1.11
CA ASN A 22 -24.97 26.99 -1.21
C ASN A 22 -23.96 27.16 -2.35
N ASP A 23 -24.07 28.18 -3.18
CA ASP A 23 -23.21 28.42 -4.36
C ASP A 23 -22.32 29.67 -4.22
N GLU A 24 -22.19 30.22 -2.99
CA GLU A 24 -21.24 31.31 -2.72
C GLU A 24 -19.77 30.93 -2.79
N GLY A 25 -19.47 29.65 -2.96
CA GLY A 25 -18.12 29.16 -3.20
C GLY A 25 -17.90 28.93 -4.68
N GLY A 26 -17.47 29.92 -5.45
CA GLY A 26 -17.10 29.77 -6.86
C GLY A 26 -16.22 28.53 -7.12
N GLU A 27 -16.01 28.16 -8.39
CA GLU A 27 -15.17 27.01 -8.75
C GLU A 27 -13.83 27.03 -8.00
N LYS A 28 -13.43 25.87 -7.46
CA LYS A 28 -12.15 25.68 -6.75
C LYS A 28 -10.99 25.70 -7.75
N THR A 29 -10.59 26.91 -8.15
CA THR A 29 -9.55 27.14 -9.16
C THR A 29 -8.21 27.48 -8.54
N GLU A 30 -8.19 28.07 -7.34
CA GLU A 30 -6.98 28.56 -6.70
C GLU A 30 -6.14 27.42 -6.09
N GLU A 31 -4.82 27.60 -6.10
CA GLU A 31 -3.91 26.66 -5.44
C GLU A 31 -4.08 26.72 -3.92
N PRO A 32 -3.92 25.57 -3.22
CA PRO A 32 -4.03 25.52 -1.77
C PRO A 32 -2.93 26.36 -1.11
N THR A 33 -3.30 27.13 -0.09
CA THR A 33 -2.35 27.87 0.74
C THR A 33 -1.46 26.92 1.56
N ALA A 34 -0.33 27.44 2.05
CA ALA A 34 0.57 26.67 2.92
C ALA A 34 -0.15 26.17 4.20
N LYS A 35 -1.04 27.00 4.76
CA LYS A 35 -1.85 26.66 5.93
C LYS A 35 -2.84 25.54 5.63
N LYS A 36 -3.57 25.59 4.51
CA LYS A 36 -4.50 24.53 4.08
C LYS A 36 -3.78 23.20 3.92
N ILE A 37 -2.59 23.21 3.32
CA ILE A 37 -1.74 22.01 3.18
C ILE A 37 -1.32 21.50 4.56
N GLU A 38 -0.93 22.39 5.46
CA GLU A 38 -0.53 22.01 6.82
C GLU A 38 -1.68 21.42 7.62
N ASP A 39 -2.86 22.03 7.56
CA ASP A 39 -4.06 21.56 8.27
C ASP A 39 -4.54 20.22 7.71
N SER A 40 -4.51 20.02 6.39
CA SER A 40 -4.75 18.71 5.76
C SER A 40 -3.79 17.64 6.31
N ARG A 41 -2.50 17.97 6.48
CA ARG A 41 -1.53 17.07 7.10
C ARG A 41 -1.82 16.78 8.57
N LYS A 42 -2.26 17.79 9.34
CA LYS A 42 -2.68 17.59 10.75
C LYS A 42 -3.91 16.69 10.85
N GLU A 43 -4.78 16.71 9.85
CA GLU A 43 -5.93 15.81 9.74
C GLU A 43 -5.55 14.41 9.25
N GLY A 44 -4.28 14.17 8.91
CA GLY A 44 -3.78 12.89 8.38
C GLY A 44 -4.13 12.66 6.91
N GLN A 45 -4.60 13.70 6.21
CA GLN A 45 -4.86 13.63 4.77
C GLN A 45 -3.55 13.92 4.02
N VAL A 46 -2.94 12.86 3.47
CA VAL A 46 -1.68 12.93 2.74
C VAL A 46 -1.77 12.14 1.43
N ALA A 47 -1.09 12.63 0.40
CA ALA A 47 -0.96 11.88 -0.86
C ALA A 47 -0.08 10.66 -0.62
N LYS A 48 -0.67 9.47 -0.56
CA LYS A 48 0.02 8.20 -0.35
C LYS A 48 -0.49 7.16 -1.33
N SER A 49 0.41 6.57 -2.09
CA SER A 49 0.13 5.36 -2.86
C SER A 49 0.52 4.12 -2.04
N LYS A 50 -0.45 3.28 -1.73
CA LYS A 50 -0.21 1.97 -1.12
C LYS A 50 0.51 1.05 -2.10
N GLU A 51 0.23 1.19 -3.37
CA GLU A 51 0.81 0.38 -4.43
C GLU A 51 2.31 0.61 -4.58
N LEU A 52 2.78 1.85 -4.46
CA LEU A 52 4.20 2.15 -4.50
C LEU A 52 4.96 1.46 -3.36
N THR A 53 4.40 1.46 -2.15
CA THR A 53 4.98 0.74 -1.02
C THR A 53 4.99 -0.77 -1.27
N SER A 54 3.87 -1.33 -1.76
CA SER A 54 3.77 -2.76 -2.04
C SER A 54 4.71 -3.21 -3.16
N ALA A 55 4.82 -2.44 -4.24
CA ALA A 55 5.73 -2.72 -5.34
C ALA A 55 7.19 -2.66 -4.91
N ALA A 56 7.57 -1.64 -4.12
CA ALA A 56 8.91 -1.52 -3.57
C ALA A 56 9.26 -2.69 -2.63
N MET A 57 8.29 -3.11 -1.80
CA MET A 57 8.46 -4.28 -0.91
C MET A 57 8.63 -5.57 -1.70
N LEU A 58 7.84 -5.77 -2.76
CA LEU A 58 7.93 -6.96 -3.60
C LEU A 58 9.29 -7.04 -4.32
N LEU A 59 9.74 -5.93 -4.92
CA LEU A 59 11.05 -5.85 -5.55
C LEU A 59 12.17 -6.12 -4.53
N ALA A 60 12.08 -5.48 -3.37
CA ALA A 60 13.04 -5.68 -2.28
C ALA A 60 13.10 -7.14 -1.82
N PHE A 61 11.96 -7.81 -1.74
CA PHE A 61 11.89 -9.23 -1.38
C PHE A 61 12.66 -10.11 -2.37
N PHE A 62 12.43 -9.96 -3.67
CA PHE A 62 13.15 -10.74 -4.69
C PHE A 62 14.64 -10.40 -4.76
N LEU A 63 15.00 -9.12 -4.60
CA LEU A 63 16.41 -8.71 -4.52
C LEU A 63 17.09 -9.28 -3.27
N CYS A 64 16.41 -9.27 -2.12
CA CYS A 64 16.91 -9.87 -0.89
C CYS A 64 17.11 -11.38 -1.06
N LEU A 65 16.15 -12.09 -1.64
CA LEU A 65 16.30 -13.51 -1.98
C LEU A 65 17.52 -13.74 -2.85
N ARG A 66 17.70 -12.96 -3.91
CA ARG A 66 18.82 -13.11 -4.84
C ARG A 66 20.18 -12.88 -4.18
N ILE A 67 20.27 -11.87 -3.32
CA ILE A 67 21.52 -11.50 -2.62
C ILE A 67 21.88 -12.53 -1.55
N PHE A 68 20.88 -12.99 -0.79
CA PHE A 68 21.11 -13.87 0.36
C PHE A 68 20.88 -15.35 0.05
N MET A 69 20.66 -15.72 -1.22
CA MET A 69 20.35 -17.09 -1.59
C MET A 69 21.40 -18.12 -1.14
N SER A 70 22.69 -17.83 -1.35
CA SER A 70 23.77 -18.72 -0.91
C SER A 70 23.76 -18.91 0.61
N PHE A 71 23.61 -17.81 1.35
CA PHE A 71 23.54 -17.84 2.82
C PHE A 71 22.34 -18.66 3.33
N ILE A 72 21.17 -18.45 2.70
CA ILE A 72 19.94 -19.16 3.09
C ILE A 72 20.01 -20.62 2.68
N GLY A 73 20.47 -20.89 1.45
CA GLY A 73 20.62 -22.23 0.92
C GLY A 73 21.56 -23.09 1.79
N GLU A 74 22.73 -22.57 2.14
CA GLU A 74 23.65 -23.26 3.05
C GLU A 74 23.02 -23.54 4.42
N ARG A 75 22.29 -22.59 4.97
CA ARG A 75 21.59 -22.78 6.24
C ARG A 75 20.46 -23.80 6.16
N LEU A 76 19.66 -23.76 5.10
CA LEU A 76 18.57 -24.74 4.91
C LEU A 76 19.10 -26.16 4.71
N VAL A 77 20.17 -26.33 3.94
CA VAL A 77 20.80 -27.65 3.73
C VAL A 77 21.44 -28.14 5.02
N ASN A 78 22.07 -27.26 5.79
CA ASN A 78 22.79 -27.64 7.01
C ASN A 78 21.89 -27.70 8.26
N VAL A 79 20.62 -27.30 8.19
CA VAL A 79 19.72 -27.32 9.36
C VAL A 79 19.56 -28.71 9.95
N PHE A 80 19.31 -29.72 9.10
CA PHE A 80 19.11 -31.09 9.54
C PHE A 80 20.41 -31.72 10.09
N PRO A 81 21.56 -31.67 9.39
CA PRO A 81 22.83 -32.17 9.92
C PRO A 81 23.25 -31.47 11.23
N TYR A 82 22.99 -30.17 11.36
CA TYR A 82 23.34 -29.41 12.57
C TYR A 82 22.59 -29.95 13.79
N PHE A 83 21.28 -30.03 13.74
CA PHE A 83 20.48 -30.49 14.87
C PHE A 83 20.56 -32.01 15.07
N TRP A 84 20.64 -32.81 13.99
CA TRP A 84 20.73 -34.24 14.08
C TRP A 84 22.02 -34.67 14.76
N ARG A 85 23.14 -34.06 14.44
CA ARG A 85 24.43 -34.37 15.07
C ARG A 85 24.39 -34.11 16.57
N ASP A 86 23.78 -33.02 16.99
CA ASP A 86 23.66 -32.67 18.41
C ASP A 86 22.78 -33.67 19.16
N ILE A 87 21.64 -34.07 18.58
CA ILE A 87 20.74 -35.05 19.16
C ILE A 87 21.40 -36.47 19.17
N ALA A 88 22.04 -36.84 18.05
CA ALA A 88 22.65 -38.19 17.93
C ALA A 88 23.83 -38.38 18.86
N ASN A 89 24.62 -37.35 19.14
CA ASN A 89 25.77 -37.43 20.06
C ASN A 89 25.33 -37.57 21.53
N GLU A 90 24.09 -37.28 21.86
CA GLU A 90 23.57 -37.22 23.23
C GLU A 90 22.53 -38.30 23.55
N THR A 91 22.37 -39.31 22.66
CA THR A 91 21.46 -40.45 22.91
C THR A 91 21.95 -41.43 23.96
N GLY A 92 22.65 -40.97 25.00
CA GLY A 92 23.04 -41.69 26.19
C GLY A 92 22.36 -41.12 27.43
N ASP A 93 22.84 -41.55 28.62
CA ASP A 93 22.31 -41.12 29.94
C ASP A 93 22.39 -39.61 30.24
N GLY A 94 22.79 -38.77 29.25
CA GLY A 94 23.05 -37.36 29.40
C GLY A 94 21.92 -36.40 28.90
N PHE A 95 20.79 -36.88 28.35
CA PHE A 95 19.72 -36.00 27.87
C PHE A 95 18.91 -35.38 29.02
N THR A 96 19.36 -34.24 29.49
CA THR A 96 18.73 -33.52 30.63
C THR A 96 17.75 -32.45 30.13
N HIS A 97 16.83 -32.02 31.03
CA HIS A 97 15.92 -30.89 30.73
C HIS A 97 16.68 -29.59 30.37
N VAL A 98 17.85 -29.39 30.94
CA VAL A 98 18.70 -28.23 30.63
C VAL A 98 19.19 -28.30 29.19
N ARG A 99 19.63 -29.49 28.75
CA ARG A 99 20.10 -29.69 27.39
C ARG A 99 18.95 -29.54 26.36
N ALA A 100 17.79 -30.13 26.66
CA ALA A 100 16.61 -29.92 25.83
C ALA A 100 16.28 -28.46 25.63
N TRP A 101 16.36 -27.66 26.70
CA TRP A 101 16.15 -26.21 26.65
C TRP A 101 17.22 -25.48 25.80
N GLN A 102 18.50 -25.88 25.91
CA GLN A 102 19.56 -25.35 25.07
C GLN A 102 19.31 -25.61 23.58
N ILE A 103 18.92 -26.84 23.21
CA ILE A 103 18.58 -27.17 21.81
C ILE A 103 17.43 -26.28 21.29
N VAL A 104 16.42 -26.01 22.11
CA VAL A 104 15.34 -25.08 21.75
C VAL A 104 15.86 -23.66 21.51
N LEU A 105 16.71 -23.15 22.40
CA LEU A 105 17.30 -21.81 22.26
C LEU A 105 18.19 -21.73 21.00
N ASP A 106 19.05 -22.74 20.76
CA ASP A 106 19.90 -22.81 19.60
C ASP A 106 19.08 -22.86 18.30
N THR A 107 17.96 -23.61 18.32
CA THR A 107 17.01 -23.65 17.20
C THR A 107 16.39 -22.27 16.92
N VAL A 108 15.90 -21.61 17.97
CA VAL A 108 15.31 -20.27 17.85
C VAL A 108 16.35 -19.27 17.32
N GLN A 109 17.57 -19.32 17.85
CA GLN A 109 18.66 -18.47 17.39
C GLN A 109 19.01 -18.74 15.93
N TYR A 110 19.09 -20.01 15.53
CA TYR A 110 19.39 -20.42 14.17
C TYR A 110 18.33 -19.87 13.19
N ILE A 111 17.05 -20.03 13.52
CA ILE A 111 15.93 -19.50 12.73
C ILE A 111 15.99 -17.98 12.68
N ALA A 112 16.18 -17.32 13.83
CA ALA A 112 16.24 -15.86 13.92
C ALA A 112 17.35 -15.27 13.01
N ILE A 113 18.54 -15.84 13.05
CA ILE A 113 19.66 -15.40 12.19
C ILE A 113 19.36 -15.67 10.70
N THR A 114 18.69 -16.78 10.37
CA THR A 114 18.34 -17.11 8.99
C THR A 114 17.29 -16.12 8.43
N ILE A 115 16.32 -15.68 9.25
CA ILE A 115 15.24 -14.77 8.85
C ILE A 115 15.67 -13.29 8.96
N ALA A 116 16.65 -12.97 9.82
CA ALA A 116 17.06 -11.59 10.10
C ALA A 116 17.32 -10.73 8.85
N PRO A 117 18.02 -11.19 7.80
CA PRO A 117 18.23 -10.39 6.59
C PRO A 117 16.92 -9.91 5.95
N PHE A 118 15.91 -10.79 5.87
CA PHE A 118 14.61 -10.44 5.28
C PHE A 118 13.86 -9.40 6.11
N VAL A 119 13.84 -9.61 7.44
CA VAL A 119 13.13 -8.69 8.36
C VAL A 119 13.78 -7.31 8.31
N ILE A 120 15.11 -7.25 8.37
CA ILE A 120 15.85 -5.98 8.31
C ILE A 120 15.62 -5.29 6.97
N PHE A 121 15.73 -6.04 5.86
CA PHE A 121 15.55 -5.49 4.52
C PHE A 121 14.12 -4.98 4.31
N ALA A 122 13.12 -5.77 4.72
CA ALA A 122 11.72 -5.38 4.66
C ALA A 122 11.43 -4.13 5.49
N PHE A 123 11.97 -4.06 6.72
CA PHE A 123 11.81 -2.89 7.58
C PHE A 123 12.41 -1.62 6.95
N VAL A 124 13.64 -1.71 6.45
CA VAL A 124 14.34 -0.58 5.81
C VAL A 124 13.55 -0.09 4.59
N ILE A 125 13.13 -1.00 3.71
CA ILE A 125 12.39 -0.62 2.50
C ILE A 125 11.00 -0.06 2.84
N ALA A 126 10.29 -0.65 3.79
CA ALA A 126 9.00 -0.14 4.24
C ALA A 126 9.15 1.28 4.81
N PHE A 127 10.15 1.49 5.66
CA PHE A 127 10.43 2.80 6.25
C PHE A 127 10.80 3.84 5.18
N LEU A 128 11.73 3.53 4.27
CA LEU A 128 12.14 4.42 3.20
C LEU A 128 11.00 4.74 2.24
N SER A 129 10.22 3.73 1.82
CA SER A 129 9.07 3.92 0.92
C SER A 129 8.02 4.85 1.52
N GLN A 130 7.79 4.78 2.82
CA GLN A 130 6.87 5.67 3.51
C GLN A 130 7.48 7.08 3.67
N ARG A 131 8.75 7.16 4.00
CA ARG A 131 9.46 8.43 4.23
C ARG A 131 9.53 9.28 2.96
N ILE A 132 9.72 8.66 1.80
CA ILE A 132 9.75 9.33 0.50
C ILE A 132 8.38 9.90 0.13
N GLN A 133 7.29 9.20 0.49
CA GLN A 133 5.94 9.61 0.11
C GLN A 133 5.36 10.70 1.02
N ILE A 134 5.69 10.66 2.31
CA ILE A 134 5.03 11.46 3.33
C ILE A 134 6.06 12.20 4.18
N THR A 135 5.87 13.52 4.36
CA THR A 135 6.61 14.31 5.35
C THR A 135 6.21 13.85 6.75
N TRP A 136 7.18 13.57 7.61
CA TRP A 136 6.94 13.08 8.98
C TRP A 136 6.15 14.11 9.80
N LYS A 137 4.89 13.80 10.06
CA LYS A 137 4.07 14.49 11.08
C LYS A 137 3.24 13.41 11.78
N VAL A 138 3.48 13.21 13.06
CA VAL A 138 2.67 12.29 13.88
C VAL A 138 1.39 13.03 14.26
N THR A 139 0.23 12.47 13.92
CA THR A 139 -1.08 12.99 14.30
C THR A 139 -1.98 11.86 14.79
N SER A 140 -2.70 12.11 15.88
CA SER A 140 -3.68 11.17 16.44
C SER A 140 -5.09 11.31 15.88
N LYS A 141 -5.40 12.43 15.21
CA LYS A 141 -6.73 12.71 14.66
C LYS A 141 -7.34 11.61 13.76
N PRO A 142 -6.57 10.89 12.90
CA PRO A 142 -7.12 9.80 12.12
C PRO A 142 -7.57 8.59 12.94
N MET A 143 -7.09 8.45 14.19
CA MET A 143 -7.42 7.34 15.09
C MET A 143 -8.68 7.61 15.91
N GLU A 144 -9.22 8.84 15.87
CA GLU A 144 -10.47 9.16 16.54
C GLU A 144 -11.64 8.37 15.91
N PRO A 145 -12.46 7.71 16.73
CA PRO A 145 -13.62 6.96 16.25
C PRO A 145 -14.68 7.91 15.67
N LYS A 146 -14.89 7.85 14.35
CA LYS A 146 -15.93 8.63 13.65
C LYS A 146 -17.09 7.71 13.28
N LEU A 147 -18.16 7.72 14.07
CA LEU A 147 -19.35 6.89 13.88
C LEU A 147 -19.99 7.05 12.49
N ASN A 148 -19.88 8.22 11.89
CA ASN A 148 -20.37 8.47 10.52
C ASN A 148 -19.67 7.60 9.44
N LYS A 149 -18.47 7.05 9.74
CA LYS A 149 -17.78 6.13 8.83
C LYS A 149 -18.28 4.68 8.91
N LEU A 150 -19.09 4.36 9.89
CA LEU A 150 -19.64 3.02 10.12
C LEU A 150 -21.00 2.79 9.44
N SER A 151 -21.53 3.76 8.71
CA SER A 151 -22.81 3.60 8.00
C SER A 151 -22.68 2.62 6.82
N PRO A 152 -23.39 1.48 6.82
CA PRO A 152 -23.35 0.49 5.73
C PRO A 152 -23.81 1.07 4.40
N ILE A 153 -24.83 1.94 4.44
CA ILE A 153 -25.43 2.55 3.23
C ILE A 153 -24.40 3.43 2.51
N SER A 154 -23.61 4.21 3.25
CA SER A 154 -22.55 5.04 2.68
C SER A 154 -21.43 4.17 2.10
N GLY A 155 -21.14 3.02 2.71
CA GLY A 155 -20.22 2.01 2.22
C GLY A 155 -20.64 1.44 0.86
N PHE A 156 -21.90 1.02 0.74
CA PHE A 156 -22.46 0.52 -0.54
C PHE A 156 -22.41 1.58 -1.64
N LYS A 157 -22.84 2.81 -1.36
CA LYS A 157 -22.80 3.91 -2.33
C LYS A 157 -21.38 4.20 -2.81
N ARG A 158 -20.39 4.06 -1.93
CA ARG A 158 -18.98 4.25 -2.28
C ARG A 158 -18.43 3.13 -3.18
N MET A 159 -18.86 1.88 -2.98
CA MET A 159 -18.47 0.74 -3.82
C MET A 159 -18.89 0.94 -5.29
N PHE A 160 -20.06 1.54 -5.53
CA PHE A 160 -20.59 1.82 -6.87
C PHE A 160 -20.28 3.25 -7.36
N SER A 161 -19.27 3.88 -6.80
CA SER A 161 -18.85 5.21 -7.24
C SER A 161 -18.06 5.15 -8.55
N LYS A 162 -18.05 6.26 -9.31
CA LYS A 162 -17.23 6.40 -10.53
C LYS A 162 -15.74 6.15 -10.24
N GLN A 163 -15.29 6.49 -9.04
CA GLN A 163 -13.93 6.24 -8.59
C GLN A 163 -13.64 4.75 -8.43
N SER A 164 -14.53 3.98 -7.80
CA SER A 164 -14.35 2.53 -7.62
C SER A 164 -14.37 1.80 -8.97
N LEU A 165 -15.20 2.25 -9.90
CA LEU A 165 -15.22 1.69 -11.26
C LEU A 165 -13.89 1.96 -11.99
N PHE A 166 -13.33 3.16 -11.85
CA PHE A 166 -12.02 3.50 -12.41
C PHE A 166 -10.90 2.64 -11.81
N GLU A 167 -10.89 2.45 -10.49
CA GLU A 167 -9.95 1.59 -9.78
C GLU A 167 -10.08 0.12 -10.23
N LEU A 168 -11.29 -0.35 -10.51
CA LEU A 168 -11.54 -1.69 -11.07
C LEU A 168 -10.92 -1.84 -12.46
N VAL A 169 -11.12 -0.88 -13.36
CA VAL A 169 -10.52 -0.90 -14.70
C VAL A 169 -9.00 -0.91 -14.63
N LEU A 170 -8.41 -0.09 -13.76
CA LEU A 170 -6.95 -0.09 -13.53
C LEU A 170 -6.46 -1.44 -12.99
N SER A 171 -7.23 -2.09 -12.12
CA SER A 171 -6.87 -3.41 -11.58
C SER A 171 -6.89 -4.48 -12.66
N ILE A 172 -7.88 -4.46 -13.55
CA ILE A 172 -7.95 -5.38 -14.70
C ILE A 172 -6.76 -5.13 -15.63
N PHE A 173 -6.43 -3.88 -15.91
CA PHE A 173 -5.26 -3.52 -16.73
C PHE A 173 -3.96 -4.09 -16.13
N LYS A 174 -3.76 -3.98 -14.82
CA LYS A 174 -2.59 -4.56 -14.12
C LYS A 174 -2.54 -6.08 -14.27
N ILE A 175 -3.68 -6.76 -14.12
CA ILE A 175 -3.75 -8.22 -14.30
C ILE A 175 -3.30 -8.60 -15.72
N VAL A 176 -3.79 -7.91 -16.74
CA VAL A 176 -3.40 -8.17 -18.13
C VAL A 176 -1.90 -7.96 -18.34
N VAL A 177 -1.34 -6.87 -17.81
CA VAL A 177 0.11 -6.58 -17.93
C VAL A 177 0.94 -7.66 -17.22
N PHE A 178 0.57 -8.04 -15.98
CA PHE A 178 1.29 -9.08 -15.24
C PHE A 178 1.19 -10.45 -15.91
N SER A 179 0.02 -10.78 -16.46
CA SER A 179 -0.18 -12.02 -17.22
C SER A 179 0.69 -12.04 -18.47
N ALA A 180 0.83 -10.91 -19.18
CA ALA A 180 1.69 -10.81 -20.35
C ALA A 180 3.17 -10.99 -19.98
N VAL A 181 3.63 -10.38 -18.88
CA VAL A 181 5.00 -10.57 -18.36
C VAL A 181 5.24 -12.02 -17.98
N ALA A 182 4.31 -12.63 -17.23
CA ALA A 182 4.40 -14.03 -16.82
C ALA A 182 4.43 -14.97 -18.05
N TYR A 183 3.57 -14.73 -19.02
CA TYR A 183 3.53 -15.49 -20.26
C TYR A 183 4.87 -15.41 -21.03
N SER A 184 5.47 -14.22 -21.13
CA SER A 184 6.77 -14.05 -21.79
C SER A 184 7.85 -14.88 -21.10
N VAL A 185 7.96 -14.82 -19.77
CA VAL A 185 8.97 -15.59 -19.01
C VAL A 185 8.76 -17.10 -19.20
N VAL A 186 7.52 -17.57 -19.06
CA VAL A 186 7.22 -18.99 -19.22
C VAL A 186 7.54 -19.46 -20.64
N LYS A 187 7.13 -18.69 -21.66
CA LYS A 187 7.39 -19.01 -23.07
C LYS A 187 8.89 -19.11 -23.37
N ASP A 188 9.69 -18.18 -22.86
CA ASP A 188 11.13 -18.15 -23.08
C ASP A 188 11.84 -19.36 -22.43
N ASN A 189 11.25 -19.91 -21.36
CA ASN A 189 11.81 -21.03 -20.61
C ASN A 189 11.15 -22.40 -20.90
N VAL A 190 10.15 -22.48 -21.79
CA VAL A 190 9.46 -23.74 -22.12
C VAL A 190 10.42 -24.83 -22.62
N GLY A 191 11.46 -24.45 -23.38
CA GLY A 191 12.46 -25.41 -23.86
C GLY A 191 13.17 -26.21 -22.77
N ILE A 192 13.33 -25.62 -21.59
CA ILE A 192 14.01 -26.23 -20.45
C ILE A 192 13.22 -27.44 -19.92
N PHE A 193 11.88 -27.38 -19.95
CA PHE A 193 11.03 -28.46 -19.49
C PHE A 193 11.15 -29.72 -20.38
N VAL A 194 11.49 -29.56 -21.65
CA VAL A 194 11.69 -30.66 -22.58
C VAL A 194 13.01 -31.39 -22.28
N THR A 195 14.04 -30.65 -21.85
CA THR A 195 15.37 -31.20 -21.51
C THR A 195 15.49 -31.61 -20.05
N ALA A 196 14.49 -31.32 -19.21
CA ALA A 196 14.50 -31.60 -17.78
C ALA A 196 14.64 -33.13 -17.46
N TYR A 197 14.26 -33.99 -18.38
CA TYR A 197 14.37 -35.44 -18.19
C TYR A 197 15.84 -35.93 -18.07
N ASP A 198 16.77 -35.20 -18.71
CA ASP A 198 18.20 -35.55 -18.71
C ASP A 198 18.99 -34.86 -17.57
N LEU A 199 18.32 -34.07 -16.75
CA LEU A 199 18.95 -33.27 -15.70
C LEU A 199 18.91 -33.99 -14.34
N THR A 200 19.89 -33.65 -13.49
CA THR A 200 19.83 -34.05 -12.08
C THR A 200 18.74 -33.27 -11.34
N ILE A 201 18.27 -33.79 -10.21
CA ILE A 201 17.28 -33.08 -9.37
C ILE A 201 17.82 -31.71 -8.92
N GLN A 202 19.12 -31.61 -8.61
CA GLN A 202 19.76 -30.37 -8.23
C GLN A 202 19.73 -29.32 -9.35
N ASP A 203 20.03 -29.75 -10.59
CA ASP A 203 19.99 -28.86 -11.75
C ASP A 203 18.55 -28.37 -12.02
N CYS A 204 17.57 -29.28 -11.93
CA CYS A 204 16.15 -28.91 -12.06
C CYS A 204 15.72 -27.87 -11.02
N LEU A 205 16.12 -28.04 -9.76
CA LEU A 205 15.81 -27.09 -8.69
C LEU A 205 16.49 -25.73 -8.94
N GLY A 206 17.74 -25.73 -9.42
CA GLY A 206 18.46 -24.51 -9.80
C GLY A 206 17.73 -23.74 -10.89
N ILE A 207 17.35 -24.41 -11.96
CA ILE A 207 16.62 -23.82 -13.10
C ILE A 207 15.24 -23.28 -12.66
N LEU A 208 14.50 -24.04 -11.87
CA LEU A 208 13.22 -23.59 -11.34
C LEU A 208 13.39 -22.34 -10.46
N PHE A 209 14.44 -22.31 -9.64
CA PHE A 209 14.75 -21.13 -8.83
C PHE A 209 15.05 -19.92 -9.71
N ASP A 210 15.91 -20.06 -10.71
CA ASP A 210 16.27 -18.97 -11.62
C ASP A 210 15.04 -18.44 -12.38
N MET A 211 14.16 -19.33 -12.83
CA MET A 211 12.92 -18.97 -13.49
C MET A 211 11.95 -18.21 -12.55
N VAL A 212 11.81 -18.66 -11.30
CA VAL A 212 10.99 -17.96 -10.29
C VAL A 212 11.58 -16.60 -9.97
N MET A 213 12.89 -16.48 -9.87
CA MET A 213 13.59 -15.22 -9.60
C MET A 213 13.44 -14.25 -10.77
N GLU A 214 13.61 -14.72 -12.00
CA GLU A 214 13.41 -13.92 -13.21
C GLU A 214 11.98 -13.38 -13.29
N LEU A 215 11.00 -14.27 -13.11
CA LEU A 215 9.58 -13.92 -13.08
C LEU A 215 9.27 -12.90 -11.99
N GLY A 216 9.75 -13.15 -10.77
CA GLY A 216 9.51 -12.30 -9.63
C GLY A 216 10.11 -10.90 -9.79
N ILE A 217 11.34 -10.80 -10.28
CA ILE A 217 12.00 -9.53 -10.53
C ILE A 217 11.30 -8.77 -11.67
N LYS A 218 10.98 -9.44 -12.80
CA LYS A 218 10.30 -8.79 -13.94
C LYS A 218 8.92 -8.27 -13.54
N ILE A 219 8.13 -9.05 -12.81
CA ILE A 219 6.82 -8.60 -12.29
C ILE A 219 7.01 -7.44 -11.32
N SER A 220 7.97 -7.51 -10.40
CA SER A 220 8.21 -6.47 -9.41
C SER A 220 8.62 -5.14 -10.04
N VAL A 221 9.50 -5.16 -11.04
CA VAL A 221 9.92 -3.97 -11.79
C VAL A 221 8.73 -3.37 -12.56
N THR A 222 7.94 -4.22 -13.23
CA THR A 222 6.74 -3.79 -13.94
C THR A 222 5.72 -3.19 -12.97
N TYR A 223 5.51 -3.82 -11.80
CA TYR A 223 4.63 -3.30 -10.76
C TYR A 223 5.12 -1.96 -10.22
N LEU A 224 6.42 -1.82 -10.00
CA LEU A 224 7.01 -0.55 -9.55
C LEU A 224 6.79 0.58 -10.56
N ALA A 225 6.94 0.31 -11.85
CA ALA A 225 6.66 1.29 -12.90
C ALA A 225 5.19 1.74 -12.91
N LEU A 226 4.24 0.80 -12.79
CA LEU A 226 2.82 1.10 -12.69
C LEU A 226 2.49 1.87 -11.40
N ALA A 227 3.09 1.48 -10.28
CA ALA A 227 2.89 2.10 -8.98
C ALA A 227 3.46 3.52 -8.90
N LEU A 228 4.54 3.83 -9.64
CA LEU A 228 5.03 5.20 -9.79
C LEU A 228 4.01 6.08 -10.51
N GLY A 229 3.38 5.56 -11.57
CA GLY A 229 2.28 6.24 -12.28
C GLY A 229 1.09 6.51 -11.34
N ASP A 230 0.68 5.51 -10.56
CA ASP A 230 -0.37 5.68 -9.54
C ASP A 230 0.00 6.74 -8.50
N TRP A 231 1.23 6.73 -8.00
CA TRP A 231 1.69 7.71 -7.02
C TRP A 231 1.63 9.16 -7.55
N VAL A 232 2.06 9.38 -8.80
CA VAL A 232 1.96 10.70 -9.46
C VAL A 232 0.50 11.12 -9.57
N PHE A 233 -0.38 10.20 -9.99
CA PHE A 233 -1.81 10.45 -10.08
C PHE A 233 -2.44 10.78 -8.72
N GLN A 234 -2.11 10.02 -7.67
CA GLN A 234 -2.60 10.27 -6.30
C GLN A 234 -2.12 11.64 -5.77
N LYS A 235 -0.88 12.01 -6.06
CA LYS A 235 -0.34 13.32 -5.70
C LYS A 235 -1.05 14.47 -6.42
N TRP A 236 -1.30 14.30 -7.71
CA TRP A 236 -2.06 15.28 -8.49
C TRP A 236 -3.51 15.41 -8.01
N LYS A 237 -4.18 14.28 -7.79
CA LYS A 237 -5.54 14.24 -7.26
C LYS A 237 -5.63 14.92 -5.90
N HIS A 238 -4.73 14.59 -4.98
CA HIS A 238 -4.68 15.21 -3.66
C HIS A 238 -4.50 16.73 -3.74
N LYS A 239 -3.61 17.22 -4.63
CA LYS A 239 -3.45 18.66 -4.86
C LYS A 239 -4.74 19.29 -5.41
N LYS A 240 -5.45 18.60 -6.31
CA LYS A 240 -6.73 19.04 -6.86
C LYS A 240 -7.83 19.08 -5.80
N ASP A 241 -7.90 18.08 -4.94
CA ASP A 241 -8.92 18.01 -3.88
C ASP A 241 -8.73 19.10 -2.80
N LEU A 242 -7.50 19.61 -2.65
CA LEU A 242 -7.15 20.72 -1.74
C LEU A 242 -7.33 22.10 -2.35
N ARG A 243 -7.69 22.22 -3.65
CA ARG A 243 -7.94 23.54 -4.27
C ARG A 243 -8.99 24.32 -3.53
N MET A 244 -8.82 25.62 -3.55
CA MET A 244 -9.64 26.60 -2.83
C MET A 244 -10.40 27.50 -3.81
N THR A 245 -11.50 28.08 -3.36
CA THR A 245 -12.15 29.18 -4.05
C THR A 245 -11.39 30.48 -3.78
N LYS A 246 -11.56 31.48 -4.63
CA LYS A 246 -10.96 32.84 -4.41
C LYS A 246 -11.38 33.44 -3.06
N GLN A 247 -12.62 33.14 -2.64
CA GLN A 247 -13.13 33.64 -1.37
C GLN A 247 -12.46 32.98 -0.18
N GLU A 248 -12.34 31.61 -0.22
CA GLU A 248 -11.64 30.86 0.83
C GLU A 248 -10.19 31.34 1.02
N VAL A 249 -9.48 31.64 -0.08
CA VAL A 249 -8.10 32.17 -0.03
C VAL A 249 -8.08 33.55 0.63
N LYS A 250 -9.00 34.45 0.25
CA LYS A 250 -9.09 35.81 0.82
C LYS A 250 -9.40 35.76 2.32
N ASP A 251 -10.33 34.93 2.72
CA ASP A 251 -10.74 34.78 4.14
C ASP A 251 -9.62 34.19 4.97
N GLU A 252 -8.86 33.23 4.40
CA GLU A 252 -7.70 32.66 5.09
C GLU A 252 -6.58 33.69 5.31
N TYR A 253 -6.28 34.56 4.31
CA TYR A 253 -5.31 35.63 4.47
C TYR A 253 -5.76 36.65 5.53
N LYS A 254 -7.03 37.05 5.53
CA LYS A 254 -7.57 37.92 6.58
C LYS A 254 -7.41 37.32 7.99
N ASN A 255 -7.71 36.02 8.12
CA ASN A 255 -7.56 35.34 9.39
C ASN A 255 -6.07 35.15 9.82
N GLN A 256 -5.12 35.30 8.91
CA GLN A 256 -3.68 35.26 9.23
C GLN A 256 -3.12 36.63 9.60
N GLU A 257 -3.63 37.70 8.99
CA GLU A 257 -3.14 39.05 9.24
C GLU A 257 -3.75 39.66 10.51
N GLY A 258 -4.82 39.04 11.05
CA GLY A 258 -5.58 39.60 12.18
C GLY A 258 -6.42 40.78 11.74
N ASP A 259 -7.68 40.83 12.10
CA ASP A 259 -8.57 41.99 11.83
C ASP A 259 -8.07 43.24 12.48
#